data_1eb09bdc8ae2ccb1105e4c171fa3685c
#
_entry.id   1eb09bdc8ae2ccb1105e4c171fa3685c
#
_cell.length_a   1.000
_cell.length_b   1.000
_cell.length_c   1.000
_cell.angle_alpha   90.00
_cell.angle_beta   90.00
_cell.angle_gamma   90.00
#
_symmetry.space_group_name_H-M   'P 1'
#
loop_
_entity.id
_entity.type
_entity.pdbx_description
1 polymer ?
#
loop_
_entity_poly.entity_id
_entity_poly.type
_entity_poly.pdbx_seq_one_letter_code
_entity_poly.pdbx_strand_id
1 'polypeptide(L)'
;MNANSFAALNLKPELLANLETMGFATMTPIQAQSLPAILKGQDVIGQGKTGSGKTAAFGLGVLSNLNVKRFRVQALVLCPTRELADQVATDIRTLGRAIHNIKVLTLCGGMPMGPQIGSLEHGAHILVGTPGRILDHLSKDRIDLSELNTLVLDEADRMLEMGFQEALEAIIAATPAERQTLLFSATYPASIEQIAQSVTRNALMIKVEATHDTSSIRQYFYKVEGSAARDEALETLLLHHQPTSSVVFCNTKREVQNVADALHQSGFSVIELHGDMEQRERDQALVQFANKSISILVATDVAARGLDVDNLDAVFNYDLSRDPEVHVHRIGRTGRAGSKGLAFSFFSDNESYRVAQIDEYMDIAIEPSTLPQPAAGARPYAANMVTIQIDGGKKDKVRPGDILGALTSDSDGELTAEHIGKINLFPMRAYVAVHKKIAHKALNKIANGKMKGRQFRARLLK
;
A
#
# COMPACT_ATOMS: atom_id res chain seq x y z
N MET A 1 -4.20 18.09 29.97
CA MET A 1 -4.30 17.73 28.53
C MET A 1 -3.48 16.46 28.32
N ASN A 2 -4.02 15.49 27.60
CA ASN A 2 -3.30 14.25 27.35
C ASN A 2 -2.10 14.57 26.45
N ALA A 3 -0.87 14.26 26.89
CA ALA A 3 0.37 14.57 26.17
C ALA A 3 0.41 14.00 24.73
N ASN A 4 -0.43 13.00 24.45
CA ASN A 4 -0.56 12.37 23.14
C ASN A 4 -1.69 12.95 22.28
N SER A 5 -2.28 14.10 22.65
CA SER A 5 -3.30 14.74 21.82
C SER A 5 -2.66 15.63 20.74
N PHE A 6 -3.18 15.59 19.52
CA PHE A 6 -2.78 16.53 18.45
C PHE A 6 -3.02 17.99 18.84
N ALA A 7 -3.98 18.28 19.71
CA ALA A 7 -4.25 19.62 20.22
C ALA A 7 -3.10 20.20 21.08
N ALA A 8 -2.17 19.35 21.56
CA ALA A 8 -0.98 19.82 22.26
C ALA A 8 0.13 20.33 21.31
N LEU A 9 -0.02 20.09 20.00
CA LEU A 9 0.94 20.51 18.98
C LEU A 9 0.59 21.90 18.41
N ASN A 10 1.62 22.65 18.01
CA ASN A 10 1.44 23.93 17.34
C ASN A 10 1.14 23.73 15.85
N LEU A 11 0.02 23.08 15.53
CA LEU A 11 -0.48 22.88 14.18
C LEU A 11 -1.35 24.06 13.74
N LYS A 12 -1.42 24.29 12.41
CA LYS A 12 -2.39 25.25 11.85
C LYS A 12 -3.83 24.87 12.25
N PRO A 13 -4.68 25.85 12.59
CA PRO A 13 -6.06 25.57 13.02
C PRO A 13 -6.86 24.69 12.04
N GLU A 14 -6.63 24.91 10.72
CA GLU A 14 -7.29 24.14 9.66
C GLU A 14 -6.88 22.66 9.68
N LEU A 15 -5.62 22.36 10.04
CA LEU A 15 -5.14 20.98 10.17
C LEU A 15 -5.75 20.32 11.40
N LEU A 16 -5.80 21.00 12.55
CA LEU A 16 -6.42 20.48 13.76
C LEU A 16 -7.91 20.17 13.55
N ALA A 17 -8.68 21.10 12.99
CA ALA A 17 -10.09 20.88 12.70
C ALA A 17 -10.31 19.72 11.73
N ASN A 18 -9.43 19.54 10.76
CA ASN A 18 -9.51 18.42 9.84
C ASN A 18 -9.20 17.08 10.50
N LEU A 19 -8.20 17.01 11.38
CA LEU A 19 -7.86 15.81 12.14
C LEU A 19 -9.03 15.34 13.01
N GLU A 20 -9.72 16.26 13.66
CA GLU A 20 -10.95 15.97 14.43
C GLU A 20 -12.03 15.33 13.55
N THR A 21 -12.28 15.91 12.36
CA THR A 21 -13.28 15.35 11.43
C THR A 21 -12.88 13.98 10.87
N MET A 22 -11.58 13.64 10.88
CA MET A 22 -11.05 12.34 10.47
C MET A 22 -11.03 11.32 11.62
N GLY A 23 -11.40 11.71 12.85
CA GLY A 23 -11.37 10.84 14.00
C GLY A 23 -9.96 10.61 14.58
N PHE A 24 -9.00 11.46 14.27
CA PHE A 24 -7.65 11.41 14.85
C PHE A 24 -7.65 12.01 16.25
N ALA A 25 -7.97 11.20 17.26
CA ALA A 25 -8.06 11.66 18.65
C ALA A 25 -6.69 11.73 19.34
N THR A 26 -5.84 10.74 19.12
CA THR A 26 -4.54 10.59 19.79
C THR A 26 -3.44 10.24 18.78
N MET A 27 -2.23 10.71 19.08
CA MET A 27 -1.04 10.41 18.29
C MET A 27 -0.58 8.97 18.55
N THR A 28 -0.10 8.32 17.50
CA THR A 28 0.67 7.09 17.62
C THR A 28 2.04 7.38 18.25
N PRO A 29 2.77 6.38 18.78
CA PRO A 29 4.09 6.60 19.39
C PRO A 29 5.08 7.33 18.47
N ILE A 30 5.14 6.98 17.16
CA ILE A 30 6.03 7.66 16.23
C ILE A 30 5.61 9.10 15.97
N GLN A 31 4.31 9.38 15.92
CA GLN A 31 3.79 10.74 15.77
C GLN A 31 4.10 11.60 16.99
N ALA A 32 3.85 11.07 18.20
CA ALA A 32 4.08 11.79 19.45
C ALA A 32 5.57 12.17 19.64
N GLN A 33 6.47 11.28 19.23
CA GLN A 33 7.91 11.51 19.35
C GLN A 33 8.47 12.39 18.22
N SER A 34 7.96 12.26 16.97
CA SER A 34 8.54 12.96 15.82
C SER A 34 7.94 14.33 15.54
N LEU A 35 6.61 14.50 15.67
CA LEU A 35 5.93 15.75 15.32
C LEU A 35 6.47 16.99 16.03
N PRO A 36 6.79 16.96 17.34
CA PRO A 36 7.35 18.15 18.00
C PRO A 36 8.66 18.64 17.38
N ALA A 37 9.54 17.73 16.95
CA ALA A 37 10.80 18.07 16.28
C ALA A 37 10.56 18.49 14.83
N ILE A 38 9.72 17.78 14.10
CA ILE A 38 9.35 18.11 12.71
C ILE A 38 8.78 19.53 12.62
N LEU A 39 7.84 19.88 13.52
CA LEU A 39 7.21 21.21 13.53
C LEU A 39 8.16 22.35 13.91
N LYS A 40 9.28 22.03 14.55
CA LYS A 40 10.37 22.99 14.83
C LYS A 40 11.36 23.12 13.68
N GLY A 41 11.16 22.39 12.57
CA GLY A 41 12.07 22.39 11.43
C GLY A 41 13.33 21.53 11.62
N GLN A 42 13.39 20.70 12.66
CA GLN A 42 14.51 19.79 12.89
C GLN A 42 14.41 18.58 11.95
N ASP A 43 15.56 18.11 11.47
CA ASP A 43 15.65 16.86 10.72
C ASP A 43 15.30 15.68 11.63
N VAL A 44 14.59 14.69 11.08
CA VAL A 44 14.16 13.51 11.84
C VAL A 44 14.46 12.25 11.04
N ILE A 45 15.00 11.26 11.73
CA ILE A 45 15.10 9.89 11.27
C ILE A 45 14.12 9.07 12.10
N GLY A 46 13.06 8.58 11.46
CA GLY A 46 12.01 7.79 12.10
C GLY A 46 12.10 6.32 11.72
N GLN A 47 12.56 5.46 12.62
CA GLN A 47 12.49 4.03 12.44
C GLN A 47 11.18 3.48 13.02
N GLY A 48 10.38 2.84 12.18
CA GLY A 48 9.12 2.24 12.59
C GLY A 48 8.45 1.47 11.45
N LYS A 49 7.73 0.41 11.80
CA LYS A 49 7.04 -0.46 10.82
C LYS A 49 6.01 0.28 9.97
N THR A 50 5.64 -0.32 8.85
CA THR A 50 4.50 0.13 8.04
C THR A 50 3.22 0.13 8.89
N GLY A 51 2.37 1.15 8.73
CA GLY A 51 1.14 1.31 9.54
C GLY A 51 1.34 1.93 10.93
N SER A 52 2.57 2.32 11.32
CA SER A 52 2.82 3.02 12.59
C SER A 52 2.36 4.48 12.61
N GLY A 53 1.89 5.02 11.49
CA GLY A 53 1.44 6.41 11.37
C GLY A 53 2.50 7.39 10.86
N LYS A 54 3.59 6.91 10.25
CA LYS A 54 4.67 7.72 9.66
C LYS A 54 4.15 8.75 8.66
N THR A 55 3.27 8.32 7.75
CA THR A 55 2.70 9.18 6.70
C THR A 55 2.00 10.41 7.28
N ALA A 56 1.21 10.23 8.34
CA ALA A 56 0.57 11.36 9.00
C ALA A 56 1.60 12.27 9.72
N ALA A 57 2.67 11.70 10.28
CA ALA A 57 3.71 12.48 10.94
C ALA A 57 4.41 13.42 9.93
N PHE A 58 4.99 12.89 8.85
CA PHE A 58 5.65 13.77 7.88
C PHE A 58 4.65 14.59 7.05
N GLY A 59 3.47 14.06 6.75
CA GLY A 59 2.43 14.77 6.02
C GLY A 59 1.97 16.05 6.75
N LEU A 60 1.75 15.98 8.07
CA LEU A 60 1.43 17.14 8.91
C LEU A 60 2.61 18.13 8.97
N GLY A 61 3.85 17.65 9.04
CA GLY A 61 5.04 18.49 8.97
C GLY A 61 5.12 19.27 7.66
N VAL A 62 5.03 18.59 6.53
CA VAL A 62 5.01 19.19 5.19
C VAL A 62 3.90 20.24 5.08
N LEU A 63 2.66 19.91 5.47
CA LEU A 63 1.52 20.81 5.38
C LEU A 63 1.64 22.04 6.32
N SER A 64 2.28 21.86 7.48
CA SER A 64 2.53 22.95 8.42
C SER A 64 3.54 23.97 7.88
N ASN A 65 4.56 23.51 7.17
CA ASN A 65 5.61 24.37 6.58
C ASN A 65 5.20 25.00 5.24
N LEU A 66 4.06 24.60 4.68
CA LEU A 66 3.63 25.00 3.34
C LEU A 66 3.12 26.45 3.30
N ASN A 67 3.61 27.23 2.32
CA ASN A 67 3.04 28.53 1.97
C ASN A 67 2.27 28.42 0.65
N VAL A 68 0.95 28.31 0.73
CA VAL A 68 0.07 28.14 -0.44
C VAL A 68 0.05 29.33 -1.39
N LYS A 69 0.50 30.51 -0.97
CA LYS A 69 0.61 31.72 -1.82
C LYS A 69 1.81 31.62 -2.78
N ARG A 70 2.81 30.81 -2.45
CA ARG A 70 4.00 30.57 -3.29
C ARG A 70 3.77 29.33 -4.12
N PHE A 71 3.39 29.50 -5.37
CA PHE A 71 3.08 28.39 -6.29
C PHE A 71 4.37 27.81 -6.88
N ARG A 72 5.22 27.23 -6.01
CA ARG A 72 6.50 26.60 -6.30
C ARG A 72 6.58 25.27 -5.55
N VAL A 73 7.47 24.40 -5.98
CA VAL A 73 7.71 23.13 -5.29
C VAL A 73 8.41 23.41 -3.96
N GLN A 74 7.73 23.17 -2.87
CA GLN A 74 8.21 23.42 -1.51
C GLN A 74 8.51 22.13 -0.77
N ALA A 75 7.86 21.02 -1.15
CA ALA A 75 8.14 19.72 -0.57
C ALA A 75 8.24 18.63 -1.65
N LEU A 76 9.17 17.70 -1.43
CA LEU A 76 9.35 16.50 -2.24
C LEU A 76 9.30 15.27 -1.34
N VAL A 77 8.43 14.33 -1.65
CA VAL A 77 8.33 13.03 -0.98
C VAL A 77 8.74 11.94 -1.96
N LEU A 78 9.78 11.20 -1.65
CA LEU A 78 10.26 10.06 -2.43
C LEU A 78 9.77 8.76 -1.81
N CYS A 79 9.20 7.90 -2.64
CA CYS A 79 8.67 6.60 -2.27
C CYS A 79 9.23 5.53 -3.21
N PRO A 80 9.47 4.28 -2.74
CA PRO A 80 10.05 3.22 -3.56
C PRO A 80 9.14 2.77 -4.71
N THR A 81 7.84 2.76 -4.48
CA THR A 81 6.85 2.25 -5.43
C THR A 81 5.81 3.31 -5.79
N ARG A 82 5.19 3.12 -6.93
CA ARG A 82 4.12 3.97 -7.40
C ARG A 82 2.89 3.89 -6.48
N GLU A 83 2.55 2.69 -6.09
CA GLU A 83 1.40 2.41 -5.23
C GLU A 83 1.52 3.18 -3.90
N LEU A 84 2.71 3.13 -3.27
CA LEU A 84 2.97 3.90 -2.05
C LEU A 84 2.94 5.41 -2.33
N ALA A 85 3.51 5.87 -3.43
CA ALA A 85 3.48 7.29 -3.79
C ALA A 85 2.04 7.80 -4.00
N ASP A 86 1.17 7.02 -4.65
CA ASP A 86 -0.24 7.36 -4.84
C ASP A 86 -1.01 7.36 -3.50
N GLN A 87 -0.70 6.42 -2.60
CA GLN A 87 -1.26 6.38 -1.25
C GLN A 87 -0.82 7.59 -0.44
N VAL A 88 0.47 7.86 -0.35
CA VAL A 88 1.04 9.01 0.37
C VAL A 88 0.47 10.33 -0.16
N ALA A 89 0.37 10.49 -1.49
CA ALA A 89 -0.23 11.67 -2.08
C ALA A 89 -1.72 11.81 -1.73
N THR A 90 -2.43 10.70 -1.63
CA THR A 90 -3.85 10.67 -1.21
C THR A 90 -3.99 11.05 0.26
N ASP A 91 -3.13 10.52 1.12
CA ASP A 91 -3.11 10.83 2.55
C ASP A 91 -2.79 12.31 2.79
N ILE A 92 -1.77 12.86 2.10
CA ILE A 92 -1.43 14.30 2.18
C ILE A 92 -2.61 15.17 1.72
N ARG A 93 -3.30 14.82 0.62
CA ARG A 93 -4.50 15.55 0.15
C ARG A 93 -5.63 15.48 1.17
N THR A 94 -5.80 14.33 1.81
CA THR A 94 -6.83 14.12 2.84
C THR A 94 -6.52 14.90 4.10
N LEU A 95 -5.27 14.88 4.57
CA LEU A 95 -4.80 15.68 5.72
C LEU A 95 -4.91 17.18 5.43
N GLY A 96 -4.59 17.60 4.20
CA GLY A 96 -4.60 19.00 3.79
C GLY A 96 -5.90 19.52 3.22
N ARG A 97 -7.01 18.76 3.24
CA ARG A 97 -8.27 19.13 2.54
C ARG A 97 -8.90 20.44 3.03
N ALA A 98 -8.62 20.84 4.26
CA ALA A 98 -9.11 22.10 4.81
C ALA A 98 -8.25 23.31 4.41
N ILE A 99 -7.08 23.11 3.81
CA ILE A 99 -6.21 24.17 3.31
C ILE A 99 -6.54 24.39 1.82
N HIS A 100 -7.05 25.57 1.50
CA HIS A 100 -7.44 25.88 0.12
C HIS A 100 -6.23 26.01 -0.82
N ASN A 101 -6.42 25.65 -2.08
CA ASN A 101 -5.45 25.79 -3.17
C ASN A 101 -4.16 24.96 -3.05
N ILE A 102 -4.11 23.94 -2.21
CA ILE A 102 -2.97 23.01 -2.23
C ILE A 102 -2.99 22.19 -3.53
N LYS A 103 -1.84 22.11 -4.19
CA LYS A 103 -1.63 21.21 -5.32
C LYS A 103 -0.54 20.19 -4.99
N VAL A 104 -0.96 18.92 -4.95
CA VAL A 104 -0.09 17.74 -4.76
C VAL A 104 -0.06 16.98 -6.07
N LEU A 105 1.11 16.84 -6.68
CA LEU A 105 1.29 16.04 -7.90
C LEU A 105 1.99 14.71 -7.58
N THR A 106 1.53 13.66 -8.22
CA THR A 106 2.17 12.34 -8.17
C THR A 106 2.95 12.11 -9.46
N LEU A 107 4.26 11.84 -9.36
CA LEU A 107 5.17 11.63 -10.47
C LEU A 107 5.83 10.25 -10.36
N CYS A 108 5.29 9.28 -11.08
CA CYS A 108 5.72 7.88 -10.99
C CYS A 108 6.02 7.27 -12.35
N GLY A 109 6.94 6.31 -12.38
CA GLY A 109 7.19 5.45 -13.54
C GLY A 109 5.95 4.64 -13.92
N GLY A 110 5.94 4.01 -15.08
CA GLY A 110 4.79 3.22 -15.56
C GLY A 110 3.55 4.03 -15.97
N MET A 111 3.53 5.36 -15.76
CA MET A 111 2.50 6.27 -16.23
C MET A 111 2.98 7.07 -17.45
N PRO A 112 2.05 7.44 -18.37
CA PRO A 112 2.39 8.30 -19.50
C PRO A 112 3.03 9.61 -19.06
N MET A 113 4.12 10.00 -19.74
CA MET A 113 4.89 11.19 -19.41
C MET A 113 4.12 12.48 -19.69
N GLY A 114 3.41 12.56 -20.82
CA GLY A 114 2.71 13.77 -21.26
C GLY A 114 1.76 14.39 -20.22
N PRO A 115 0.87 13.62 -19.60
CA PRO A 115 0.00 14.14 -18.53
C PRO A 115 0.75 14.67 -17.31
N GLN A 116 1.94 14.11 -16.99
CA GLN A 116 2.76 14.60 -15.90
C GLN A 116 3.40 15.95 -16.26
N ILE A 117 3.91 16.08 -17.49
CA ILE A 117 4.45 17.34 -18.01
C ILE A 117 3.38 18.42 -17.96
N GLY A 118 2.21 18.19 -18.56
CA GLY A 118 1.12 19.17 -18.54
C GLY A 118 0.64 19.55 -17.13
N SER A 119 0.76 18.62 -16.17
CA SER A 119 0.45 18.93 -14.77
C SER A 119 1.51 19.81 -14.12
N LEU A 120 2.79 19.61 -14.46
CA LEU A 120 3.91 20.40 -13.94
C LEU A 120 3.91 21.84 -14.47
N GLU A 121 3.51 22.06 -15.73
CA GLU A 121 3.36 23.40 -16.34
C GLU A 121 2.44 24.32 -15.53
N HIS A 122 1.46 23.73 -14.84
CA HIS A 122 0.55 24.47 -13.97
C HIS A 122 1.09 24.67 -12.55
N GLY A 123 2.34 24.30 -12.27
CA GLY A 123 2.99 24.36 -10.96
C GLY A 123 2.44 23.33 -9.96
N ALA A 124 3.12 23.19 -8.84
CA ALA A 124 2.72 22.36 -7.70
C ALA A 124 3.40 22.86 -6.43
N HIS A 125 2.81 22.55 -5.27
CA HIS A 125 3.40 22.84 -3.97
C HIS A 125 4.16 21.62 -3.42
N ILE A 126 3.61 20.44 -3.64
CA ILE A 126 4.14 19.17 -3.12
C ILE A 126 4.25 18.18 -4.28
N LEU A 127 5.42 17.61 -4.45
CA LEU A 127 5.65 16.48 -5.34
C LEU A 127 5.77 15.21 -4.52
N VAL A 128 5.09 14.15 -4.94
CA VAL A 128 5.25 12.79 -4.41
C VAL A 128 5.61 11.89 -5.57
N GLY A 129 6.68 11.11 -5.46
CA GLY A 129 7.05 10.30 -6.61
C GLY A 129 8.09 9.22 -6.36
N THR A 130 8.34 8.43 -7.40
CA THR A 130 9.43 7.43 -7.39
C THR A 130 10.73 8.05 -7.88
N PRO A 131 11.90 7.68 -7.32
CA PRO A 131 13.18 8.31 -7.62
C PRO A 131 13.49 8.40 -9.12
N GLY A 132 13.36 7.30 -9.86
CA GLY A 132 13.68 7.28 -11.29
C GLY A 132 12.82 8.23 -12.13
N ARG A 133 11.53 8.43 -11.81
CA ARG A 133 10.67 9.36 -12.54
C ARG A 133 10.92 10.81 -12.15
N ILE A 134 11.19 11.08 -10.89
CA ILE A 134 11.60 12.42 -10.42
C ILE A 134 12.90 12.82 -11.11
N LEU A 135 13.90 11.94 -11.15
CA LEU A 135 15.17 12.17 -11.85
C LEU A 135 14.98 12.42 -13.35
N ASP A 136 14.11 11.66 -14.03
CA ASP A 136 13.80 11.87 -15.46
C ASP A 136 13.17 13.25 -15.72
N HIS A 137 12.30 13.74 -14.84
CA HIS A 137 11.78 15.09 -14.96
C HIS A 137 12.83 16.15 -14.63
N LEU A 138 13.67 15.91 -13.61
CA LEU A 138 14.72 16.82 -13.17
C LEU A 138 15.80 16.97 -14.23
N SER A 139 16.28 15.87 -14.83
CA SER A 139 17.30 15.86 -15.89
C SER A 139 16.87 16.56 -17.18
N LYS A 140 15.58 16.87 -17.34
CA LYS A 140 14.99 17.57 -18.47
C LYS A 140 14.45 18.95 -18.08
N ASP A 141 14.90 19.50 -16.97
CA ASP A 141 14.54 20.83 -16.45
C ASP A 141 13.01 21.06 -16.33
N ARG A 142 12.25 20.01 -16.04
CA ARG A 142 10.78 20.09 -15.88
C ARG A 142 10.34 20.32 -14.45
N ILE A 143 11.25 20.16 -13.51
CA ILE A 143 11.05 20.37 -12.07
C ILE A 143 12.13 21.35 -11.59
N ASP A 144 11.69 22.42 -10.94
CA ASP A 144 12.54 23.34 -10.22
C ASP A 144 12.41 23.05 -8.71
N LEU A 145 13.52 22.66 -8.08
CA LEU A 145 13.61 22.36 -6.65
C LEU A 145 14.32 23.47 -5.86
N SER A 146 14.62 24.61 -6.47
CA SER A 146 15.38 25.70 -5.84
C SER A 146 14.72 26.29 -4.59
N GLU A 147 13.39 26.19 -4.47
CA GLU A 147 12.63 26.65 -3.30
C GLU A 147 12.15 25.50 -2.40
N LEU A 148 12.73 24.30 -2.55
CA LEU A 148 12.40 23.16 -1.72
C LEU A 148 12.84 23.41 -0.26
N ASN A 149 11.90 23.34 0.67
CA ASN A 149 12.17 23.48 2.10
C ASN A 149 12.06 22.17 2.88
N THR A 150 11.40 21.14 2.31
CA THR A 150 11.22 19.86 2.97
C THR A 150 11.43 18.70 2.00
N LEU A 151 12.36 17.80 2.33
CA LEU A 151 12.60 16.54 1.65
C LEU A 151 12.16 15.40 2.56
N VAL A 152 11.35 14.48 2.05
CA VAL A 152 10.95 13.27 2.76
C VAL A 152 11.40 12.04 1.98
N LEU A 153 12.08 11.12 2.65
CA LEU A 153 12.41 9.79 2.15
C LEU A 153 11.56 8.78 2.92
N ASP A 154 10.53 8.23 2.28
CA ASP A 154 9.66 7.23 2.90
C ASP A 154 10.03 5.83 2.40
N GLU A 155 10.12 4.86 3.32
CA GLU A 155 10.67 3.52 3.07
C GLU A 155 12.05 3.59 2.41
N ALA A 156 12.98 4.34 3.03
CA ALA A 156 14.32 4.57 2.48
C ALA A 156 15.11 3.27 2.27
N ASP A 157 15.03 2.32 3.20
CA ASP A 157 15.62 0.98 3.10
C ASP A 157 15.18 0.29 1.80
N ARG A 158 13.93 0.42 1.49
CA ARG A 158 13.33 -0.16 0.31
C ARG A 158 13.85 0.49 -0.99
N MET A 159 14.01 1.80 -0.99
CA MET A 159 14.55 2.48 -2.17
C MET A 159 15.96 2.00 -2.49
N LEU A 160 16.79 1.71 -1.48
CA LEU A 160 18.11 1.15 -1.66
C LEU A 160 18.09 -0.29 -2.16
N GLU A 161 17.26 -1.16 -1.57
CA GLU A 161 17.07 -2.54 -2.02
C GLU A 161 16.66 -2.61 -3.49
N MET A 162 15.88 -1.64 -3.98
CA MET A 162 15.45 -1.54 -5.37
C MET A 162 16.50 -0.89 -6.30
N GLY A 163 17.68 -0.54 -5.78
CA GLY A 163 18.78 0.02 -6.57
C GLY A 163 18.62 1.49 -6.93
N PHE A 164 17.82 2.26 -6.18
CA PHE A 164 17.62 3.69 -6.44
C PHE A 164 18.71 4.59 -5.83
N GLN A 165 19.81 4.04 -5.35
CA GLN A 165 20.85 4.83 -4.68
C GLN A 165 21.35 6.00 -5.54
N GLU A 166 21.80 5.74 -6.78
CA GLU A 166 22.31 6.79 -7.69
C GLU A 166 21.23 7.85 -7.98
N ALA A 167 19.98 7.43 -8.16
CA ALA A 167 18.88 8.37 -8.41
C ALA A 167 18.60 9.24 -7.19
N LEU A 168 18.65 8.68 -5.97
CA LEU A 168 18.50 9.43 -4.73
C LEU A 168 19.61 10.46 -4.56
N GLU A 169 20.87 10.08 -4.74
CA GLU A 169 22.03 10.96 -4.64
C GLU A 169 21.92 12.13 -5.63
N ALA A 170 21.55 11.86 -6.88
CA ALA A 170 21.37 12.90 -7.91
C ALA A 170 20.23 13.87 -7.58
N ILE A 171 19.10 13.36 -7.07
CA ILE A 171 17.96 14.20 -6.66
C ILE A 171 18.34 15.07 -5.46
N ILE A 172 18.98 14.48 -4.45
CA ILE A 172 19.41 15.17 -3.24
C ILE A 172 20.39 16.30 -3.58
N ALA A 173 21.35 16.06 -4.47
CA ALA A 173 22.31 17.06 -4.94
C ALA A 173 21.63 18.26 -5.63
N ALA A 174 20.45 18.08 -6.23
CA ALA A 174 19.68 19.14 -6.86
C ALA A 174 18.75 19.90 -5.91
N THR A 175 18.71 19.54 -4.63
CA THR A 175 17.90 20.24 -3.61
C THR A 175 18.73 21.23 -2.81
N PRO A 176 18.15 22.33 -2.26
CA PRO A 176 18.86 23.27 -1.41
C PRO A 176 19.52 22.58 -0.21
N ALA A 177 20.72 23.05 0.17
CA ALA A 177 21.39 22.57 1.38
C ALA A 177 20.60 22.94 2.65
N GLU A 178 19.98 24.12 2.65
CA GLU A 178 19.14 24.64 3.73
C GLU A 178 17.70 24.14 3.58
N ARG A 179 17.48 22.85 3.89
CA ARG A 179 16.15 22.22 3.92
C ARG A 179 15.99 21.39 5.17
N GLN A 180 14.77 21.08 5.53
CA GLN A 180 14.45 20.02 6.47
C GLN A 180 14.44 18.67 5.73
N THR A 181 15.10 17.66 6.29
CA THR A 181 15.08 16.29 5.77
C THR A 181 14.44 15.34 6.77
N LEU A 182 13.42 14.61 6.31
CA LEU A 182 12.71 13.62 7.09
C LEU A 182 12.93 12.24 6.44
N LEU A 183 13.63 11.36 7.13
CA LEU A 183 13.90 10.01 6.65
C LEU A 183 13.10 9.01 7.49
N PHE A 184 12.24 8.25 6.83
CA PHE A 184 11.47 7.19 7.45
C PHE A 184 11.83 5.84 6.83
N SER A 185 12.07 4.86 7.70
CA SER A 185 12.45 3.51 7.31
C SER A 185 11.88 2.49 8.29
N ALA A 186 11.67 1.26 7.85
CA ALA A 186 11.36 0.17 8.76
C ALA A 186 12.65 -0.34 9.41
N THR A 187 13.72 -0.46 8.62
CA THR A 187 15.04 -0.96 9.03
C THR A 187 16.08 0.15 9.01
N TYR A 188 17.18 -0.05 9.72
CA TYR A 188 18.28 0.90 9.77
C TYR A 188 19.65 0.22 9.62
N PRO A 189 19.90 -0.47 8.47
CA PRO A 189 21.20 -1.06 8.18
C PRO A 189 22.25 -0.01 7.89
N ALA A 190 23.53 -0.41 7.85
CA ALA A 190 24.67 0.49 7.60
C ALA A 190 24.52 1.32 6.31
N SER A 191 23.89 0.78 5.27
CA SER A 191 23.62 1.51 4.03
C SER A 191 22.64 2.68 4.22
N ILE A 192 21.61 2.50 5.05
CA ILE A 192 20.66 3.57 5.41
C ILE A 192 21.34 4.59 6.32
N GLU A 193 22.17 4.16 7.24
CA GLU A 193 22.95 5.05 8.09
C GLU A 193 23.84 5.99 7.26
N GLN A 194 24.55 5.47 6.26
CA GLN A 194 25.38 6.26 5.36
C GLN A 194 24.56 7.33 4.60
N ILE A 195 23.41 6.95 4.04
CA ILE A 195 22.53 7.93 3.39
C ILE A 195 22.02 8.95 4.41
N ALA A 196 21.53 8.50 5.56
CA ALA A 196 21.01 9.40 6.58
C ALA A 196 22.06 10.45 6.98
N GLN A 197 23.31 10.04 7.20
CA GLN A 197 24.42 10.95 7.51
C GLN A 197 24.71 11.95 6.39
N SER A 198 24.53 11.56 5.13
CA SER A 198 24.80 12.44 3.98
C SER A 198 23.66 13.45 3.70
N VAL A 199 22.41 13.13 4.10
CA VAL A 199 21.23 13.92 3.72
C VAL A 199 20.62 14.71 4.86
N THR A 200 20.94 14.39 6.13
CA THR A 200 20.38 15.05 7.31
C THR A 200 21.41 15.89 8.06
N ARG A 201 20.92 16.84 8.84
CA ARG A 201 21.74 17.72 9.68
C ARG A 201 21.26 17.65 11.12
N ASN A 202 22.08 17.12 12.02
CA ASN A 202 21.74 16.95 13.45
C ASN A 202 20.35 16.33 13.65
N ALA A 203 20.06 15.30 12.89
CA ALA A 203 18.74 14.67 12.92
C ALA A 203 18.44 14.02 14.28
N LEU A 204 17.21 14.19 14.73
CA LEU A 204 16.68 13.43 15.86
C LEU A 204 16.37 12.01 15.41
N MET A 205 17.07 11.03 15.97
CA MET A 205 16.77 9.62 15.74
C MET A 205 15.62 9.19 16.66
N ILE A 206 14.56 8.70 16.08
CA ILE A 206 13.40 8.15 16.78
C ILE A 206 13.24 6.70 16.37
N LYS A 207 13.41 5.81 17.32
CA LYS A 207 13.17 4.39 17.15
C LYS A 207 11.93 4.01 17.95
N VAL A 208 10.85 3.74 17.23
CA VAL A 208 9.69 3.12 17.85
C VAL A 208 9.89 1.63 17.71
N GLU A 209 10.19 1.00 18.85
CA GLU A 209 10.25 -0.46 18.90
C GLU A 209 8.94 -0.98 18.33
N ALA A 210 9.07 -1.82 17.33
CA ALA A 210 7.96 -2.64 16.94
C ALA A 210 7.68 -3.53 18.18
N THR A 211 6.76 -3.12 19.01
CA THR A 211 6.05 -4.13 19.80
C THR A 211 5.42 -5.00 18.73
N HIS A 212 6.13 -6.04 18.33
CA HIS A 212 5.57 -7.13 17.57
C HIS A 212 4.55 -7.77 18.50
N ASP A 213 3.39 -7.13 18.62
CA ASP A 213 2.25 -7.84 19.19
C ASP A 213 1.83 -8.88 18.14
N THR A 214 2.71 -9.86 17.96
CA THR A 214 2.43 -11.06 17.19
C THR A 214 1.51 -11.98 17.99
N SER A 215 1.14 -11.61 19.22
CA SER A 215 0.17 -12.36 20.03
C SER A 215 -1.18 -12.49 19.34
N SER A 216 -1.50 -11.57 18.42
CA SER A 216 -2.69 -11.65 17.57
C SER A 216 -2.50 -12.56 16.34
N ILE A 217 -1.27 -12.97 16.00
CA ILE A 217 -0.96 -13.78 14.81
C ILE A 217 -0.54 -15.18 15.26
N ARG A 218 -1.32 -16.18 14.91
CA ARG A 218 -0.93 -17.58 15.10
C ARG A 218 -0.08 -18.01 13.93
N GLN A 219 1.15 -18.44 14.20
CA GLN A 219 2.11 -18.88 13.19
C GLN A 219 2.23 -20.41 13.23
N TYR A 220 2.28 -21.01 12.04
CA TYR A 220 2.45 -22.43 11.83
C TYR A 220 3.56 -22.65 10.81
N PHE A 221 4.50 -23.53 11.11
CA PHE A 221 5.59 -23.88 10.23
C PHE A 221 5.48 -25.34 9.82
N TYR A 222 5.46 -25.61 8.53
CA TYR A 222 5.29 -26.95 7.97
C TYR A 222 6.53 -27.37 7.22
N LYS A 223 7.10 -28.50 7.59
CA LYS A 223 8.23 -29.08 6.87
C LYS A 223 7.70 -29.82 5.66
N VAL A 224 8.01 -29.34 4.46
CA VAL A 224 7.47 -29.83 3.19
C VAL A 224 8.58 -29.86 2.14
N GLU A 225 8.82 -31.01 1.52
CA GLU A 225 9.88 -31.23 0.56
C GLU A 225 9.37 -31.16 -0.89
N GLY A 226 9.92 -30.22 -1.66
CA GLY A 226 9.60 -30.06 -3.08
C GLY A 226 8.34 -29.24 -3.37
N SER A 227 8.23 -28.73 -4.60
CA SER A 227 7.15 -27.83 -5.01
C SER A 227 5.79 -28.54 -5.02
N ALA A 228 5.70 -29.76 -5.54
CA ALA A 228 4.43 -30.49 -5.62
C ALA A 228 3.81 -30.73 -4.23
N ALA A 229 4.64 -31.07 -3.22
CA ALA A 229 4.16 -31.24 -1.86
C ALA A 229 3.79 -29.89 -1.20
N ARG A 230 4.47 -28.81 -1.57
CA ARG A 230 4.06 -27.44 -1.11
C ARG A 230 2.73 -27.02 -1.71
N ASP A 231 2.47 -27.34 -2.99
CA ASP A 231 1.18 -27.06 -3.63
C ASP A 231 0.05 -27.82 -2.92
N GLU A 232 0.25 -29.11 -2.64
CA GLU A 232 -0.70 -29.93 -1.90
C GLU A 232 -0.93 -29.41 -0.47
N ALA A 233 0.14 -29.00 0.21
CA ALA A 233 0.05 -28.41 1.55
C ALA A 233 -0.72 -27.09 1.54
N LEU A 234 -0.46 -26.22 0.55
CA LEU A 234 -1.14 -24.94 0.37
C LEU A 234 -2.64 -25.16 0.13
N GLU A 235 -3.00 -26.06 -0.79
CA GLU A 235 -4.40 -26.41 -1.07
C GLU A 235 -5.10 -26.98 0.17
N THR A 236 -4.43 -27.88 0.89
CA THR A 236 -4.93 -28.47 2.14
C THR A 236 -5.27 -27.41 3.18
N LEU A 237 -4.37 -26.44 3.39
CA LEU A 237 -4.56 -25.35 4.36
C LEU A 237 -5.66 -24.38 3.91
N LEU A 238 -5.73 -24.07 2.62
CA LEU A 238 -6.78 -23.23 2.05
C LEU A 238 -8.16 -23.89 2.17
N LEU A 239 -8.25 -25.19 1.93
CA LEU A 239 -9.50 -25.96 2.09
C LEU A 239 -9.91 -26.11 3.55
N HIS A 240 -8.94 -26.24 4.47
CA HIS A 240 -9.21 -26.40 5.89
C HIS A 240 -9.66 -25.10 6.56
N HIS A 241 -8.94 -23.99 6.29
CA HIS A 241 -9.18 -22.71 6.96
C HIS A 241 -10.18 -21.80 6.25
N GLN A 242 -10.44 -22.02 4.95
CA GLN A 242 -11.40 -21.25 4.14
C GLN A 242 -11.24 -19.72 4.26
N PRO A 243 -10.01 -19.16 4.17
CA PRO A 243 -9.84 -17.71 4.31
C PRO A 243 -10.57 -16.96 3.19
N THR A 244 -11.23 -15.87 3.54
CA THR A 244 -11.92 -15.01 2.56
C THR A 244 -10.96 -14.05 1.88
N SER A 245 -9.80 -13.83 2.49
CA SER A 245 -8.72 -12.99 1.98
C SER A 245 -7.36 -13.54 2.42
N SER A 246 -6.48 -13.83 1.46
CA SER A 246 -5.14 -14.32 1.77
C SER A 246 -4.10 -13.88 0.74
N VAL A 247 -2.85 -13.75 1.20
CA VAL A 247 -1.70 -13.55 0.32
C VAL A 247 -0.76 -14.73 0.44
N VAL A 248 -0.29 -15.23 -0.71
CA VAL A 248 0.74 -16.27 -0.83
C VAL A 248 2.02 -15.62 -1.34
N PHE A 249 3.06 -15.62 -0.52
CA PHE A 249 4.35 -15.04 -0.85
C PHE A 249 5.30 -16.07 -1.46
N CYS A 250 5.80 -15.76 -2.67
CA CYS A 250 6.84 -16.51 -3.36
C CYS A 250 8.08 -15.63 -3.58
N ASN A 251 9.26 -16.23 -3.62
CA ASN A 251 10.51 -15.49 -3.77
C ASN A 251 10.79 -15.07 -5.23
N THR A 252 10.20 -15.75 -6.21
CA THR A 252 10.41 -15.46 -7.64
C THR A 252 9.10 -15.29 -8.40
N LYS A 253 9.14 -14.47 -9.46
CA LYS A 253 7.99 -14.29 -10.36
C LYS A 253 7.53 -15.58 -11.04
N ARG A 254 8.48 -16.48 -11.35
CA ARG A 254 8.17 -17.78 -11.95
C ARG A 254 7.38 -18.66 -10.98
N GLU A 255 7.75 -18.65 -9.72
CA GLU A 255 7.03 -19.38 -8.68
C GLU A 255 5.63 -18.81 -8.46
N VAL A 256 5.49 -17.46 -8.46
CA VAL A 256 4.17 -16.79 -8.41
C VAL A 256 3.25 -17.32 -9.49
N GLN A 257 3.73 -17.41 -10.75
CA GLN A 257 2.95 -17.93 -11.87
C GLN A 257 2.58 -19.40 -11.67
N ASN A 258 3.57 -20.25 -11.32
CA ASN A 258 3.33 -21.69 -11.13
C ASN A 258 2.28 -21.95 -10.04
N VAL A 259 2.40 -21.29 -8.89
CA VAL A 259 1.47 -21.43 -7.77
C VAL A 259 0.08 -20.90 -8.12
N ALA A 260 0.01 -19.76 -8.81
CA ALA A 260 -1.27 -19.22 -9.26
C ALA A 260 -1.98 -20.15 -10.25
N ASP A 261 -1.24 -20.71 -11.21
CA ASP A 261 -1.76 -21.67 -12.19
C ASP A 261 -2.25 -22.95 -11.52
N ALA A 262 -1.49 -23.51 -10.56
CA ALA A 262 -1.87 -24.70 -9.81
C ALA A 262 -3.17 -24.48 -9.02
N LEU A 263 -3.25 -23.38 -8.27
CA LEU A 263 -4.46 -23.02 -7.52
C LEU A 263 -5.67 -22.78 -8.44
N HIS A 264 -5.43 -22.15 -9.60
CA HIS A 264 -6.50 -21.92 -10.57
C HIS A 264 -7.05 -23.24 -11.15
N GLN A 265 -6.16 -24.20 -11.46
CA GLN A 265 -6.55 -25.54 -11.92
C GLN A 265 -7.33 -26.30 -10.86
N SER A 266 -7.01 -26.10 -9.58
CA SER A 266 -7.76 -26.69 -8.45
C SER A 266 -9.05 -25.92 -8.12
N GLY A 267 -9.41 -24.90 -8.90
CA GLY A 267 -10.68 -24.17 -8.81
C GLY A 267 -10.72 -23.05 -7.77
N PHE A 268 -9.56 -22.61 -7.25
CA PHE A 268 -9.50 -21.48 -6.33
C PHE A 268 -9.66 -20.15 -7.07
N SER A 269 -10.17 -19.14 -6.36
CA SER A 269 -10.26 -17.76 -6.82
C SER A 269 -8.95 -17.04 -6.54
N VAL A 270 -8.04 -17.05 -7.51
CA VAL A 270 -6.65 -16.62 -7.38
C VAL A 270 -6.26 -15.60 -8.44
N ILE A 271 -5.37 -14.69 -8.11
CA ILE A 271 -4.71 -13.76 -9.03
C ILE A 271 -3.25 -13.59 -8.64
N GLU A 272 -2.42 -13.41 -9.66
CA GLU A 272 -0.99 -13.18 -9.51
C GLU A 272 -0.63 -11.70 -9.44
N LEU A 273 0.54 -11.39 -8.81
CA LEU A 273 1.10 -10.04 -8.77
C LEU A 273 2.63 -10.08 -8.74
N HIS A 274 3.28 -9.68 -9.83
CA HIS A 274 4.73 -9.63 -9.95
C HIS A 274 5.23 -8.50 -10.85
N GLY A 275 6.55 -8.29 -10.88
CA GLY A 275 7.15 -7.12 -11.52
C GLY A 275 7.04 -7.07 -13.04
N ASP A 276 6.82 -8.20 -13.74
CA ASP A 276 6.71 -8.23 -15.22
C ASP A 276 5.32 -7.86 -15.74
N MET A 277 4.32 -7.77 -14.85
CA MET A 277 2.97 -7.35 -15.23
C MET A 277 2.94 -5.89 -15.65
N GLU A 278 2.15 -5.60 -16.69
CA GLU A 278 1.85 -4.21 -17.04
C GLU A 278 1.12 -3.50 -15.89
N GLN A 279 1.34 -2.20 -15.75
CA GLN A 279 0.73 -1.44 -14.66
C GLN A 279 -0.79 -1.55 -14.61
N ARG A 280 -1.42 -1.64 -15.77
CA ARG A 280 -2.86 -1.84 -15.88
C ARG A 280 -3.33 -3.17 -15.26
N GLU A 281 -2.59 -4.22 -15.50
CA GLU A 281 -2.89 -5.56 -14.97
C GLU A 281 -2.69 -5.58 -13.46
N ARG A 282 -1.61 -4.97 -12.97
CA ARG A 282 -1.37 -4.80 -11.54
C ARG A 282 -2.50 -4.03 -10.86
N ASP A 283 -2.91 -2.88 -11.44
CA ASP A 283 -4.04 -2.08 -10.91
C ASP A 283 -5.33 -2.92 -10.86
N GLN A 284 -5.60 -3.76 -11.87
CA GLN A 284 -6.77 -4.64 -11.91
C GLN A 284 -6.70 -5.74 -10.85
N ALA A 285 -5.54 -6.40 -10.72
CA ALA A 285 -5.33 -7.44 -9.73
C ALA A 285 -5.59 -6.91 -8.31
N LEU A 286 -5.01 -5.76 -7.99
CA LEU A 286 -5.17 -5.12 -6.70
C LEU A 286 -6.61 -4.69 -6.41
N VAL A 287 -7.28 -4.12 -7.41
CA VAL A 287 -8.69 -3.74 -7.28
C VAL A 287 -9.57 -4.95 -7.06
N GLN A 288 -9.38 -6.03 -7.81
CA GLN A 288 -10.18 -7.25 -7.65
C GLN A 288 -9.97 -7.87 -6.26
N PHE A 289 -8.74 -7.90 -5.77
CA PHE A 289 -8.43 -8.40 -4.44
C PHE A 289 -9.02 -7.48 -3.35
N ALA A 290 -8.80 -6.16 -3.43
CA ALA A 290 -9.37 -5.20 -2.49
C ALA A 290 -10.91 -5.16 -2.49
N ASN A 291 -11.54 -5.52 -3.60
CA ASN A 291 -12.98 -5.64 -3.78
C ASN A 291 -13.54 -6.99 -3.30
N LYS A 292 -12.68 -7.89 -2.81
CA LYS A 292 -13.06 -9.26 -2.42
C LYS A 292 -13.71 -10.06 -3.56
N SER A 293 -13.36 -9.73 -4.82
CA SER A 293 -13.77 -10.48 -6.00
C SER A 293 -12.87 -11.69 -6.23
N ILE A 294 -11.65 -11.61 -5.71
CA ILE A 294 -10.64 -12.67 -5.67
C ILE A 294 -10.23 -12.84 -4.20
N SER A 295 -10.09 -14.09 -3.76
CA SER A 295 -9.76 -14.41 -2.37
C SER A 295 -8.27 -14.65 -2.11
N ILE A 296 -7.50 -14.99 -3.14
CA ILE A 296 -6.09 -15.35 -3.03
C ILE A 296 -5.26 -14.47 -3.96
N LEU A 297 -4.29 -13.75 -3.41
CA LEU A 297 -3.27 -13.02 -4.13
C LEU A 297 -1.95 -13.77 -4.02
N VAL A 298 -1.37 -14.25 -5.12
CA VAL A 298 -0.01 -14.82 -5.14
C VAL A 298 0.95 -13.75 -5.59
N ALA A 299 1.97 -13.44 -4.78
CA ALA A 299 2.82 -12.28 -5.07
C ALA A 299 4.27 -12.46 -4.63
N THR A 300 5.18 -11.71 -5.29
CA THR A 300 6.53 -11.49 -4.76
C THR A 300 6.50 -10.37 -3.72
N ASP A 301 7.48 -10.35 -2.81
CA ASP A 301 7.63 -9.26 -1.83
C ASP A 301 7.62 -7.89 -2.50
N VAL A 302 8.42 -7.71 -3.56
CA VAL A 302 8.53 -6.43 -4.27
C VAL A 302 7.18 -5.96 -4.82
N ALA A 303 6.38 -6.87 -5.35
CA ALA A 303 5.10 -6.53 -5.94
C ALA A 303 4.00 -6.32 -4.89
N ALA A 304 4.05 -7.06 -3.77
CA ALA A 304 3.09 -6.94 -2.68
C ALA A 304 3.36 -5.76 -1.72
N ARG A 305 4.51 -5.12 -1.85
CA ARG A 305 4.94 -3.99 -1.01
C ARG A 305 4.27 -2.68 -1.42
N GLY A 306 4.00 -1.83 -0.43
CA GLY A 306 3.27 -0.57 -0.65
C GLY A 306 1.79 -0.76 -0.98
N LEU A 307 1.28 -2.00 -0.88
CA LEU A 307 -0.14 -2.28 -1.03
C LEU A 307 -0.87 -2.02 0.27
N ASP A 308 -1.99 -1.32 0.17
CA ASP A 308 -2.98 -1.23 1.25
C ASP A 308 -3.77 -2.56 1.35
N VAL A 309 -2.99 -3.65 1.59
CA VAL A 309 -3.49 -5.01 1.73
C VAL A 309 -3.22 -5.44 3.16
N ASP A 310 -4.02 -4.90 4.06
CA ASP A 310 -3.96 -5.19 5.49
C ASP A 310 -5.25 -5.89 5.95
N ASN A 311 -5.25 -6.44 7.15
CA ASN A 311 -6.37 -7.20 7.73
C ASN A 311 -6.75 -8.43 6.92
N LEU A 312 -5.75 -9.15 6.42
CA LEU A 312 -5.96 -10.45 5.79
C LEU A 312 -6.34 -11.51 6.83
N ASP A 313 -7.17 -12.46 6.40
CA ASP A 313 -7.48 -13.61 7.23
C ASP A 313 -6.27 -14.54 7.40
N ALA A 314 -5.49 -14.69 6.31
CA ALA A 314 -4.30 -15.55 6.31
C ALA A 314 -3.17 -15.01 5.43
N VAL A 315 -1.94 -15.33 5.84
CA VAL A 315 -0.71 -15.15 5.06
C VAL A 315 -0.03 -16.50 4.90
N PHE A 316 0.39 -16.82 3.68
CA PHE A 316 1.16 -18.00 3.37
C PHE A 316 2.54 -17.59 2.87
N ASN A 317 3.59 -18.05 3.54
CA ASN A 317 4.95 -18.02 3.04
C ASN A 317 5.22 -19.34 2.31
N TYR A 318 4.88 -19.39 1.01
CA TYR A 318 5.17 -20.55 0.16
C TYR A 318 6.67 -20.80 0.09
N ASP A 319 7.43 -19.71 -0.01
CA ASP A 319 8.88 -19.69 0.20
C ASP A 319 9.20 -18.84 1.43
N LEU A 320 10.10 -19.34 2.29
CA LEU A 320 10.65 -18.51 3.36
C LEU A 320 11.45 -17.35 2.77
N SER A 321 11.30 -16.18 3.36
CA SER A 321 12.15 -15.03 3.06
C SER A 321 13.61 -15.33 3.40
N ARG A 322 14.52 -14.62 2.73
CA ARG A 322 15.96 -14.71 3.05
C ARG A 322 16.31 -13.94 4.33
N ASP A 323 15.51 -12.95 4.65
CA ASP A 323 15.68 -12.06 5.78
C ASP A 323 14.52 -12.25 6.77
N PRO A 324 14.78 -12.52 8.05
CA PRO A 324 13.75 -12.65 9.09
C PRO A 324 12.86 -11.44 9.23
N GLU A 325 13.38 -10.24 8.99
CA GLU A 325 12.57 -9.00 9.04
C GLU A 325 11.50 -8.97 7.94
N VAL A 326 11.84 -9.45 6.74
CA VAL A 326 10.86 -9.60 5.64
C VAL A 326 9.77 -10.59 6.03
N HIS A 327 10.12 -11.68 6.74
CA HIS A 327 9.12 -12.61 7.29
C HIS A 327 8.12 -11.89 8.19
N VAL A 328 8.61 -11.09 9.14
CA VAL A 328 7.76 -10.31 10.03
C VAL A 328 6.87 -9.32 9.26
N HIS A 329 7.39 -8.67 8.23
CA HIS A 329 6.61 -7.77 7.37
C HIS A 329 5.51 -8.50 6.58
N ARG A 330 5.77 -9.74 6.12
CA ARG A 330 4.79 -10.58 5.43
C ARG A 330 3.65 -10.95 6.37
N ILE A 331 3.97 -11.53 7.54
CA ILE A 331 2.95 -11.95 8.51
C ILE A 331 2.18 -10.76 9.09
N GLY A 332 2.81 -9.60 9.20
CA GLY A 332 2.17 -8.36 9.64
C GLY A 332 1.09 -7.83 8.68
N ARG A 333 0.76 -8.52 7.59
CA ARG A 333 -0.42 -8.22 6.75
C ARG A 333 -1.70 -8.80 7.35
N THR A 334 -1.60 -9.66 8.34
CA THR A 334 -2.75 -10.20 9.10
C THR A 334 -2.67 -9.79 10.58
N GLY A 335 -3.69 -10.07 11.36
CA GLY A 335 -3.71 -9.85 12.81
C GLY A 335 -3.71 -8.38 13.25
N ARG A 336 -4.23 -7.46 12.44
CA ARG A 336 -4.30 -6.03 12.77
C ARG A 336 -5.64 -5.64 13.39
N ALA A 337 -5.66 -4.48 14.06
CA ALA A 337 -6.87 -3.88 14.66
C ALA A 337 -7.64 -4.80 15.61
N GLY A 338 -6.93 -5.68 16.36
CA GLY A 338 -7.53 -6.60 17.33
C GLY A 338 -8.12 -7.88 16.71
N SER A 339 -7.97 -8.09 15.40
CA SER A 339 -8.34 -9.35 14.76
C SER A 339 -7.26 -10.43 14.96
N LYS A 340 -7.68 -11.70 15.04
CA LYS A 340 -6.75 -12.84 15.05
C LYS A 340 -6.34 -13.16 13.62
N GLY A 341 -5.03 -13.19 13.35
CA GLY A 341 -4.46 -13.53 12.06
C GLY A 341 -3.88 -14.94 12.03
N LEU A 342 -3.79 -15.53 10.83
CA LEU A 342 -3.13 -16.81 10.59
C LEU A 342 -1.94 -16.62 9.66
N ALA A 343 -0.79 -17.20 10.00
CA ALA A 343 0.39 -17.22 9.17
C ALA A 343 0.92 -18.64 9.03
N PHE A 344 1.11 -19.07 7.80
CA PHE A 344 1.58 -20.41 7.46
C PHE A 344 2.88 -20.30 6.67
N SER A 345 3.90 -21.09 7.03
CA SER A 345 5.20 -21.04 6.41
C SER A 345 5.66 -22.45 6.04
N PHE A 346 6.07 -22.63 4.78
CA PHE A 346 6.64 -23.90 4.31
C PHE A 346 8.15 -23.81 4.28
N PHE A 347 8.81 -24.89 4.65
CA PHE A 347 10.28 -25.01 4.61
C PHE A 347 10.70 -26.45 4.34
N SER A 348 11.84 -26.61 3.67
CA SER A 348 12.51 -27.89 3.46
C SER A 348 13.65 -28.08 4.45
N ASP A 349 14.24 -29.27 4.47
CA ASP A 349 15.43 -29.54 5.30
C ASP A 349 16.56 -28.54 5.03
N ASN A 350 16.78 -28.20 3.78
CA ASN A 350 17.79 -27.23 3.36
C ASN A 350 17.51 -25.79 3.83
N GLU A 351 16.28 -25.48 4.24
CA GLU A 351 15.84 -24.16 4.71
C GLU A 351 15.70 -24.08 6.23
N SER A 352 15.98 -25.16 6.96
CA SER A 352 15.88 -25.20 8.42
C SER A 352 16.72 -24.12 9.12
N TYR A 353 17.85 -23.71 8.51
CA TYR A 353 18.66 -22.61 9.02
C TYR A 353 17.93 -21.27 8.99
N ARG A 354 17.01 -21.03 8.02
CA ARG A 354 16.18 -19.83 7.97
C ARG A 354 15.12 -19.83 9.05
N VAL A 355 14.56 -21.01 9.34
CA VAL A 355 13.62 -21.16 10.47
C VAL A 355 14.32 -20.80 11.77
N ALA A 356 15.56 -21.28 11.98
CA ALA A 356 16.36 -20.92 13.16
C ALA A 356 16.68 -19.42 13.23
N GLN A 357 16.93 -18.76 12.11
CA GLN A 357 17.12 -17.30 12.06
C GLN A 357 15.84 -16.53 12.42
N ILE A 358 14.67 -17.00 11.97
CA ILE A 358 13.36 -16.40 12.32
C ILE A 358 13.07 -16.61 13.81
N ASP A 359 13.33 -17.80 14.32
CA ASP A 359 13.20 -18.19 15.73
C ASP A 359 14.02 -17.24 16.63
N GLU A 360 15.32 -17.09 16.35
CA GLU A 360 16.22 -16.16 17.04
C GLU A 360 15.75 -14.70 16.93
N TYR A 361 15.37 -14.26 15.72
CA TYR A 361 14.96 -12.86 15.49
C TYR A 361 13.66 -12.48 16.19
N MET A 362 12.71 -13.40 16.27
CA MET A 362 11.39 -13.17 16.86
C MET A 362 11.32 -13.56 18.34
N ASP A 363 12.37 -14.16 18.90
CA ASP A 363 12.40 -14.72 20.26
C ASP A 363 11.21 -15.66 20.52
N ILE A 364 10.98 -16.60 19.60
CA ILE A 364 9.91 -17.61 19.69
C ILE A 364 10.49 -19.00 19.50
N ALA A 365 9.88 -20.02 20.08
CA ALA A 365 10.24 -21.41 19.83
C ALA A 365 9.40 -21.95 18.65
N ILE A 366 10.04 -22.19 17.50
CA ILE A 366 9.37 -22.71 16.30
C ILE A 366 9.47 -24.23 16.28
N GLU A 367 8.34 -24.89 16.43
CA GLU A 367 8.21 -26.33 16.21
C GLU A 367 7.42 -26.61 14.92
N PRO A 368 7.84 -27.58 14.09
CA PRO A 368 7.11 -27.98 12.89
C PRO A 368 5.71 -28.50 13.24
N SER A 369 4.71 -27.97 12.57
CA SER A 369 3.32 -28.36 12.71
C SER A 369 2.98 -29.54 11.77
N THR A 370 1.97 -30.30 12.13
CA THR A 370 1.40 -31.36 11.27
C THR A 370 0.29 -30.75 10.41
N LEU A 371 0.27 -31.08 9.11
CA LEU A 371 -0.79 -30.63 8.22
C LEU A 371 -2.15 -31.15 8.68
N PRO A 372 -3.17 -30.27 8.74
CA PRO A 372 -4.52 -30.69 9.06
C PRO A 372 -5.13 -31.49 7.91
N GLN A 373 -6.17 -32.26 8.18
CA GLN A 373 -6.97 -32.85 7.13
C GLN A 373 -8.14 -31.93 6.81
N PRO A 374 -8.41 -31.61 5.52
CA PRO A 374 -9.61 -30.87 5.14
C PRO A 374 -10.86 -31.68 5.46
N ALA A 375 -11.98 -31.00 5.67
CA ALA A 375 -13.26 -31.66 5.81
C ALA A 375 -13.58 -32.45 4.53
N ALA A 376 -14.19 -33.61 4.68
CA ALA A 376 -14.58 -34.45 3.53
C ALA A 376 -15.50 -33.64 2.59
N GLY A 377 -15.13 -33.56 1.32
CA GLY A 377 -15.88 -32.80 0.30
C GLY A 377 -15.70 -31.28 0.39
N ALA A 378 -14.68 -30.79 1.13
CA ALA A 378 -14.32 -29.36 1.15
C ALA A 378 -14.10 -28.84 -0.28
N ARG A 379 -14.63 -27.66 -0.56
CA ARG A 379 -14.46 -26.97 -1.86
C ARG A 379 -13.77 -25.65 -1.65
N PRO A 380 -13.03 -25.14 -2.66
CA PRO A 380 -12.45 -23.81 -2.61
C PRO A 380 -13.47 -22.74 -2.24
N TYR A 381 -13.06 -21.78 -1.45
CA TYR A 381 -13.89 -20.63 -1.12
C TYR A 381 -14.27 -19.87 -2.39
N ALA A 382 -15.54 -19.63 -2.58
CA ALA A 382 -16.05 -18.85 -3.70
C ALA A 382 -16.33 -17.41 -3.27
N ALA A 383 -15.68 -16.46 -3.91
CA ALA A 383 -15.90 -15.03 -3.66
C ALA A 383 -17.37 -14.66 -3.91
N ASN A 384 -17.96 -13.92 -2.98
CA ASN A 384 -19.35 -13.43 -3.07
C ASN A 384 -19.50 -12.17 -3.91
N MET A 385 -18.39 -11.49 -4.18
CA MET A 385 -18.33 -10.25 -4.96
C MET A 385 -17.74 -10.51 -6.34
N VAL A 386 -18.06 -9.66 -7.29
CA VAL A 386 -17.40 -9.55 -8.60
C VAL A 386 -17.13 -8.09 -8.90
N THR A 387 -16.11 -7.81 -9.70
CA THR A 387 -15.74 -6.45 -10.07
C THR A 387 -16.21 -6.13 -11.48
N ILE A 388 -16.96 -5.03 -11.63
CA ILE A 388 -17.32 -4.44 -12.93
C ILE A 388 -16.31 -3.33 -13.22
N GLN A 389 -15.64 -3.40 -14.37
CA GLN A 389 -14.89 -2.30 -14.93
C GLN A 389 -15.81 -1.42 -15.77
N ILE A 390 -15.66 -0.11 -15.63
CA ILE A 390 -16.37 0.93 -16.39
C ILE A 390 -15.31 1.74 -17.14
N ASP A 391 -15.47 1.91 -18.45
CA ASP A 391 -14.56 2.71 -19.29
C ASP A 391 -14.91 4.21 -19.21
N GLY A 392 -14.88 4.73 -17.98
CA GLY A 392 -15.11 6.12 -17.62
C GLY A 392 -14.53 6.39 -16.24
N GLY A 393 -13.77 7.47 -16.07
CA GLY A 393 -13.03 7.75 -14.86
C GLY A 393 -13.05 9.21 -14.43
N LYS A 394 -12.06 9.61 -13.64
CA LYS A 394 -11.92 10.99 -13.14
C LYS A 394 -11.89 12.03 -14.25
N LYS A 395 -11.27 11.71 -15.42
CA LYS A 395 -11.21 12.59 -16.60
C LYS A 395 -12.58 12.81 -17.23
N ASP A 396 -13.47 11.84 -17.12
CA ASP A 396 -14.87 11.95 -17.56
C ASP A 396 -15.75 12.59 -16.48
N LYS A 397 -15.14 13.06 -15.37
CA LYS A 397 -15.82 13.65 -14.20
C LYS A 397 -16.78 12.67 -13.50
N VAL A 398 -16.55 11.36 -13.67
CA VAL A 398 -17.29 10.33 -12.94
C VAL A 398 -16.89 10.37 -11.47
N ARG A 399 -17.89 10.29 -10.58
CA ARG A 399 -17.74 10.25 -9.11
C ARG A 399 -18.33 8.95 -8.56
N PRO A 400 -17.92 8.48 -7.37
CA PRO A 400 -18.51 7.29 -6.76
C PRO A 400 -20.03 7.36 -6.65
N GLY A 401 -20.57 8.52 -6.26
CA GLY A 401 -22.02 8.76 -6.17
C GLY A 401 -22.76 8.64 -7.50
N ASP A 402 -22.12 8.93 -8.63
CA ASP A 402 -22.75 8.77 -9.96
C ASP A 402 -22.92 7.29 -10.30
N ILE A 403 -21.92 6.45 -9.95
CA ILE A 403 -21.97 5.00 -10.15
C ILE A 403 -23.01 4.39 -9.20
N LEU A 404 -22.95 4.75 -7.92
CA LEU A 404 -23.93 4.30 -6.93
C LEU A 404 -25.35 4.67 -7.34
N GLY A 405 -25.58 5.93 -7.69
CA GLY A 405 -26.90 6.41 -8.14
C GLY A 405 -27.38 5.69 -9.40
N ALA A 406 -26.49 5.48 -10.40
CA ALA A 406 -26.85 4.72 -11.60
C ALA A 406 -27.26 3.27 -11.29
N LEU A 407 -26.64 2.66 -10.29
CA LEU A 407 -26.96 1.28 -9.89
C LEU A 407 -28.26 1.20 -9.05
N THR A 408 -28.52 2.19 -8.18
CA THR A 408 -29.64 2.15 -7.21
C THR A 408 -30.87 2.95 -7.61
N SER A 409 -30.90 3.55 -8.81
CA SER A 409 -31.97 4.48 -9.26
C SER A 409 -33.30 3.85 -9.62
N ASP A 410 -33.45 2.51 -9.57
CA ASP A 410 -34.71 1.86 -9.94
C ASP A 410 -35.67 1.74 -8.78
N SER A 411 -36.95 1.92 -9.09
CA SER A 411 -38.09 1.72 -8.20
C SER A 411 -38.33 0.26 -7.82
N ASP A 412 -37.68 -0.69 -8.52
CA ASP A 412 -37.89 -2.14 -8.31
C ASP A 412 -37.24 -2.68 -7.03
N GLY A 413 -36.39 -1.86 -6.36
CA GLY A 413 -35.78 -2.23 -5.08
C GLY A 413 -34.78 -3.40 -5.09
N GLU A 414 -34.52 -4.01 -6.26
CA GLU A 414 -33.66 -5.19 -6.35
C GLU A 414 -32.17 -4.88 -6.24
N LEU A 415 -31.74 -3.67 -6.64
CA LEU A 415 -30.37 -3.19 -6.52
C LEU A 415 -30.30 -2.14 -5.42
N THR A 416 -29.92 -2.54 -4.22
CA THR A 416 -29.74 -1.65 -3.06
C THR A 416 -28.27 -1.33 -2.84
N ALA A 417 -27.97 -0.32 -2.06
CA ALA A 417 -26.59 0.04 -1.69
C ALA A 417 -25.85 -1.11 -0.98
N GLU A 418 -26.56 -1.99 -0.30
CA GLU A 418 -25.98 -3.17 0.38
C GLU A 418 -25.36 -4.18 -0.59
N HIS A 419 -25.84 -4.21 -1.83
CA HIS A 419 -25.28 -5.08 -2.88
C HIS A 419 -24.03 -4.52 -3.55
N ILE A 420 -23.66 -3.25 -3.22
CA ILE A 420 -22.58 -2.53 -3.85
C ILE A 420 -21.45 -2.36 -2.83
N GLY A 421 -20.29 -2.87 -3.17
CA GLY A 421 -19.09 -2.73 -2.37
C GLY A 421 -18.24 -1.53 -2.78
N LYS A 422 -16.93 -1.70 -2.71
CA LYS A 422 -15.95 -0.64 -2.95
C LYS A 422 -16.03 -0.11 -4.39
N ILE A 423 -15.95 1.21 -4.54
CA ILE A 423 -15.87 1.90 -5.83
C ILE A 423 -14.50 2.57 -5.94
N ASN A 424 -13.70 2.17 -6.92
CA ASN A 424 -12.38 2.69 -7.19
C ASN A 424 -12.37 3.53 -8.46
N LEU A 425 -11.89 4.78 -8.39
CA LEU A 425 -11.81 5.69 -9.53
C LEU A 425 -10.36 5.93 -9.96
N PHE A 426 -10.09 5.59 -11.21
CA PHE A 426 -8.84 5.88 -11.91
C PHE A 426 -9.03 7.01 -12.92
N PRO A 427 -7.96 7.55 -13.52
CA PRO A 427 -8.10 8.65 -14.47
C PRO A 427 -9.06 8.36 -15.63
N MET A 428 -8.98 7.16 -16.23
CA MET A 428 -9.72 6.76 -17.44
C MET A 428 -10.75 5.65 -17.18
N ARG A 429 -10.81 5.11 -15.97
CA ARG A 429 -11.64 3.95 -15.63
C ARG A 429 -12.17 4.06 -14.22
N ALA A 430 -13.26 3.34 -13.98
CA ALA A 430 -13.76 3.07 -12.65
C ALA A 430 -13.99 1.57 -12.48
N TYR A 431 -13.95 1.13 -11.24
CA TYR A 431 -14.25 -0.25 -10.86
C TYR A 431 -15.24 -0.23 -9.71
N VAL A 432 -16.23 -1.08 -9.79
CA VAL A 432 -17.22 -1.25 -8.71
C VAL A 432 -17.37 -2.72 -8.35
N ALA A 433 -17.26 -3.01 -7.07
CA ALA A 433 -17.59 -4.31 -6.53
C ALA A 433 -19.11 -4.46 -6.42
N VAL A 434 -19.64 -5.57 -6.89
CA VAL A 434 -21.07 -5.89 -6.76
C VAL A 434 -21.24 -7.32 -6.32
N HIS A 435 -22.31 -7.61 -5.60
CA HIS A 435 -22.61 -8.97 -5.19
C HIS A 435 -22.84 -9.88 -6.39
N LYS A 436 -22.26 -11.08 -6.39
CA LYS A 436 -22.28 -12.04 -7.52
C LYS A 436 -23.69 -12.33 -8.03
N LYS A 437 -24.67 -12.43 -7.13
CA LYS A 437 -26.07 -12.72 -7.48
C LYS A 437 -26.71 -11.68 -8.41
N ILE A 438 -26.28 -10.42 -8.31
CA ILE A 438 -26.86 -9.30 -9.07
C ILE A 438 -25.93 -8.77 -10.17
N ALA A 439 -24.78 -9.42 -10.40
CA ALA A 439 -23.71 -8.95 -11.26
C ALA A 439 -24.15 -8.64 -12.69
N HIS A 440 -24.90 -9.54 -13.30
CA HIS A 440 -25.41 -9.35 -14.66
C HIS A 440 -26.43 -8.19 -14.77
N LYS A 441 -27.28 -8.05 -13.77
CA LYS A 441 -28.23 -6.93 -13.71
C LYS A 441 -27.51 -5.60 -13.55
N ALA A 442 -26.52 -5.55 -12.64
CA ALA A 442 -25.69 -4.37 -12.42
C ALA A 442 -24.89 -4.00 -13.68
N LEU A 443 -24.29 -4.98 -14.36
CA LEU A 443 -23.58 -4.79 -15.62
C LEU A 443 -24.50 -4.19 -16.69
N ASN A 444 -25.66 -4.80 -16.92
CA ASN A 444 -26.62 -4.34 -17.91
C ASN A 444 -27.09 -2.90 -17.63
N LYS A 445 -27.29 -2.57 -16.37
CA LYS A 445 -27.73 -1.26 -15.94
C LYS A 445 -26.69 -0.17 -16.22
N ILE A 446 -25.41 -0.46 -15.99
CA ILE A 446 -24.31 0.46 -16.31
C ILE A 446 -24.10 0.56 -17.81
N ALA A 447 -24.09 -0.58 -18.53
CA ALA A 447 -23.81 -0.62 -19.96
C ALA A 447 -24.90 0.02 -20.82
N ASN A 448 -26.16 -0.11 -20.44
CA ASN A 448 -27.33 0.40 -21.17
C ASN A 448 -27.87 1.71 -20.60
N GLY A 449 -27.50 2.06 -19.37
CA GLY A 449 -27.90 3.29 -18.69
C GLY A 449 -27.04 4.49 -19.05
N LYS A 450 -27.44 5.64 -18.52
CA LYS A 450 -26.66 6.89 -18.64
C LYS A 450 -26.17 7.32 -17.27
N MET A 451 -24.88 7.61 -17.13
CA MET A 451 -24.30 8.33 -16.01
C MET A 451 -23.89 9.72 -16.48
N LYS A 452 -24.39 10.77 -15.83
CA LYS A 452 -24.18 12.18 -16.25
C LYS A 452 -24.54 12.44 -17.73
N GLY A 453 -25.60 11.83 -18.21
CA GLY A 453 -26.05 11.98 -19.60
C GLY A 453 -25.22 11.22 -20.65
N ARG A 454 -24.18 10.45 -20.23
CA ARG A 454 -23.30 9.66 -21.11
C ARG A 454 -23.48 8.17 -20.84
N GLN A 455 -23.30 7.36 -21.87
CA GLN A 455 -23.21 5.92 -21.78
C GLN A 455 -21.75 5.50 -21.71
N PHE A 456 -21.43 4.54 -20.85
CA PHE A 456 -20.08 4.00 -20.68
C PHE A 456 -20.08 2.50 -20.96
N ARG A 457 -19.05 2.03 -21.65
CA ARG A 457 -18.82 0.59 -21.77
C ARG A 457 -18.49 0.02 -20.40
N ALA A 458 -19.02 -1.14 -20.11
CA ALA A 458 -18.74 -1.86 -18.87
C ALA A 458 -18.56 -3.35 -19.15
N ARG A 459 -17.77 -4.02 -18.31
CA ARG A 459 -17.55 -5.46 -18.38
C ARG A 459 -17.26 -6.02 -17.00
N LEU A 460 -17.62 -7.29 -16.78
CA LEU A 460 -17.14 -8.04 -15.62
C LEU A 460 -15.64 -8.34 -15.80
N LEU A 461 -14.86 -8.15 -14.76
CA LEU A 461 -13.51 -8.71 -14.69
C LEU A 461 -13.62 -10.19 -14.33
N LYS A 462 -12.87 -11.00 -15.04
CA LYS A 462 -12.76 -12.45 -14.80
C LYS A 462 -11.57 -12.69 -13.89
#